data_154c0849dc25dbc42a20938d3c4e0298
#
_entry.id   154c0849dc25dbc42a20938d3c4e0298
#
_cell.length_a   1.000
_cell.length_b   1.000
_cell.length_c   1.000
_cell.angle_alpha   90.00
_cell.angle_beta   90.00
_cell.angle_gamma   90.00
#
_symmetry.space_group_name_H-M   'P 1'
#
loop_
_entity.id
_entity.type
_entity.pdbx_description
1 polymer ?
#
loop_
_entity_poly.entity_id
_entity_poly.type
_entity_poly.pdbx_seq_one_letter_code
_entity_poly.pdbx_strand_id
1 'polypeptide(L)'
;MYIDSKIRKDYLFIVSVISTLIFSSMTMVNGFTNVTYGQTNATQTNSTSNVTTNLVNIQDIPLQKVRVGDIEMAYKMFGKGDPIILHNGINDGMDAWDQALLTRLASNHTVIVFDSRGIGNTTVGTEPYSIQLLGNDTAGLMDALKIQEANVLGYSMGTFTTQQFAITHPDKVSSIIIIAGSCGGKDGIPKPAEFLKLQKDMTNKTHNNITVSQEDYKALVTASLGSGWIKLHPESAVIPANSSLLGSKPGLSAEMLNNQANAGWGWEAKNWSGVCDDLAKIDKPLLVITGTDDNQYNPHQNALVIASKVPGAWLVQIKDAGHAIVNQYPEEVGKIIETFLSTVK
;
A
#
# COMPACT_ATOMS: atom_id res chain seq x y z
N MET A 1 -4.88 -7.96 -27.77
CA MET A 1 -3.65 -8.74 -27.90
C MET A 1 -3.63 -9.74 -26.76
N TYR A 2 -3.91 -11.02 -27.05
CA TYR A 2 -3.90 -12.07 -26.03
C TYR A 2 -2.46 -12.26 -25.54
N ILE A 3 -2.19 -11.98 -24.28
CA ILE A 3 -0.94 -12.38 -23.65
C ILE A 3 -1.00 -13.88 -23.45
N ASP A 4 0.04 -14.59 -23.92
CA ASP A 4 0.16 -16.05 -23.82
C ASP A 4 -0.11 -16.51 -22.39
N SER A 5 -0.93 -17.55 -22.25
CA SER A 5 -1.33 -18.12 -20.94
C SER A 5 -0.14 -18.58 -20.10
N LYS A 6 0.99 -18.86 -20.74
CA LYS A 6 2.25 -19.24 -20.10
C LYS A 6 2.93 -18.03 -19.45
N ILE A 7 2.96 -16.87 -20.13
CA ILE A 7 3.47 -15.61 -19.60
C ILE A 7 2.61 -15.14 -18.40
N ARG A 8 1.29 -15.38 -18.44
CA ARG A 8 0.36 -15.08 -17.35
C ARG A 8 0.71 -15.78 -16.04
N LYS A 9 1.03 -17.07 -16.09
CA LYS A 9 1.37 -17.85 -14.88
C LYS A 9 2.68 -17.39 -14.24
N ASP A 10 3.61 -16.98 -15.06
CA ASP A 10 4.96 -16.61 -14.65
C ASP A 10 5.02 -15.26 -13.93
N TYR A 11 4.18 -14.29 -14.33
CA TYR A 11 4.09 -12.97 -13.70
C TYR A 11 3.53 -13.00 -12.27
N LEU A 12 2.71 -13.98 -11.97
CA LEU A 12 1.93 -14.09 -10.74
C LEU A 12 2.76 -14.46 -9.52
N PHE A 13 3.78 -15.25 -9.74
CA PHE A 13 4.67 -15.68 -8.68
C PHE A 13 5.52 -14.53 -8.13
N ILE A 14 5.85 -13.56 -8.95
CA ILE A 14 6.77 -12.45 -8.59
C ILE A 14 6.09 -11.35 -7.80
N VAL A 15 4.86 -11.01 -8.11
CA VAL A 15 4.13 -10.04 -7.30
C VAL A 15 4.04 -10.52 -5.85
N SER A 16 3.88 -11.84 -5.66
CA SER A 16 3.93 -12.47 -4.34
C SER A 16 5.33 -12.38 -3.69
N VAL A 17 6.38 -12.62 -4.47
CA VAL A 17 7.76 -12.58 -3.99
C VAL A 17 8.16 -11.15 -3.56
N ILE A 18 7.83 -10.14 -4.34
CA ILE A 18 8.19 -8.74 -4.04
C ILE A 18 7.49 -8.26 -2.76
N SER A 19 6.20 -8.51 -2.59
CA SER A 19 5.47 -8.16 -1.36
C SER A 19 6.06 -8.86 -0.13
N THR A 20 6.38 -10.15 -0.25
CA THR A 20 6.95 -10.94 0.86
C THR A 20 8.36 -10.49 1.23
N LEU A 21 9.18 -10.10 0.25
CA LEU A 21 10.55 -9.65 0.46
C LEU A 21 10.62 -8.30 1.18
N ILE A 22 9.73 -7.37 0.84
CA ILE A 22 9.66 -6.05 1.48
C ILE A 22 9.34 -6.22 2.97
N PHE A 23 8.36 -7.07 3.30
CA PHE A 23 7.95 -7.30 4.69
C PHE A 23 9.01 -8.00 5.53
N SER A 24 9.68 -9.03 5.00
CA SER A 24 10.72 -9.75 5.76
C SER A 24 11.96 -8.90 6.03
N SER A 25 12.31 -7.97 5.15
CA SER A 25 13.43 -7.05 5.36
C SER A 25 13.11 -5.94 6.36
N MET A 26 11.86 -5.46 6.42
CA MET A 26 11.44 -4.37 7.31
C MET A 26 11.13 -4.83 8.73
N THR A 27 10.58 -6.02 8.95
CA THR A 27 10.39 -6.58 10.29
C THR A 27 11.70 -6.82 11.03
N MET A 28 12.82 -7.01 10.31
CA MET A 28 14.15 -7.09 10.92
C MET A 28 14.71 -5.73 11.33
N VAL A 29 14.42 -4.65 10.59
CA VAL A 29 14.86 -3.29 10.94
C VAL A 29 14.15 -2.80 12.21
N ASN A 30 12.87 -3.11 12.37
CA ASN A 30 12.09 -2.72 13.56
C ASN A 30 12.49 -3.50 14.85
N GLY A 31 13.21 -4.63 14.73
CA GLY A 31 13.72 -5.40 15.88
C GLY A 31 14.95 -4.78 16.56
N PHE A 32 15.54 -3.73 16.04
CA PHE A 32 16.76 -3.08 16.55
C PHE A 32 16.60 -1.62 16.94
N THR A 33 15.40 -1.12 17.18
CA THR A 33 15.20 0.28 17.61
C THR A 33 15.48 0.49 19.09
N ASN A 34 16.77 0.44 19.46
CA ASN A 34 17.37 1.31 20.47
C ASN A 34 18.49 2.14 19.79
N VAL A 35 18.20 2.82 18.70
CA VAL A 35 19.12 3.80 18.14
C VAL A 35 18.84 5.14 18.79
N THR A 36 19.61 5.44 19.81
CA THR A 36 19.78 6.80 20.36
C THR A 36 20.36 7.70 19.27
N TYR A 37 19.56 8.59 18.72
CA TYR A 37 20.06 9.69 17.91
C TYR A 37 21.00 10.55 18.74
N GLY A 38 22.29 10.59 18.37
CA GLY A 38 23.27 11.45 18.96
C GLY A 38 22.89 12.94 18.79
N GLN A 39 22.59 13.58 19.89
CA GLN A 39 22.39 15.03 19.95
C GLN A 39 23.73 15.72 19.82
N THR A 40 23.86 16.63 18.84
CA THR A 40 24.86 17.69 18.87
C THR A 40 24.47 18.69 19.96
N ASN A 41 25.43 18.99 20.87
CA ASN A 41 25.29 19.87 22.03
C ASN A 41 24.68 21.22 21.70
N ALA A 42 23.47 21.45 22.18
CA ALA A 42 22.97 22.76 22.53
C ALA A 42 22.38 22.67 23.94
N THR A 43 22.98 23.37 24.88
CA THR A 43 22.58 23.44 26.28
C THR A 43 21.18 24.05 26.38
N GLN A 44 20.15 23.25 26.59
CA GLN A 44 18.86 23.69 27.10
C GLN A 44 18.37 22.72 28.17
N THR A 45 18.24 23.28 29.38
CA THR A 45 17.53 22.61 30.50
C THR A 45 16.06 22.47 30.16
N ASN A 46 15.61 21.25 29.88
CA ASN A 46 14.20 20.97 29.80
C ASN A 46 13.88 19.61 30.43
N SER A 47 12.94 19.65 31.34
CA SER A 47 12.27 18.50 31.93
C SER A 47 11.62 17.69 30.82
N THR A 48 12.24 16.61 30.37
CA THR A 48 11.66 15.62 29.44
C THR A 48 10.72 14.73 30.22
N SER A 49 9.43 14.98 30.09
CA SER A 49 8.43 13.94 30.31
C SER A 49 8.62 12.92 29.20
N ASN A 50 9.15 11.74 29.54
CA ASN A 50 9.16 10.57 28.66
C ASN A 50 7.72 10.14 28.45
N VAL A 51 7.05 10.68 27.40
CA VAL A 51 5.80 10.13 26.89
C VAL A 51 6.19 8.89 26.07
N THR A 52 6.23 7.73 26.71
CA THR A 52 6.24 6.44 26.03
C THR A 52 4.87 6.31 25.33
N THR A 53 4.76 6.72 24.09
CA THR A 53 3.60 6.38 23.25
C THR A 53 3.67 4.86 23.04
N ASN A 54 2.81 4.11 23.72
CA ASN A 54 2.65 2.69 23.45
C ASN A 54 2.13 2.54 22.01
N LEU A 55 2.94 1.91 21.17
CA LEU A 55 2.54 1.63 19.78
C LEU A 55 1.31 0.72 19.78
N VAL A 56 0.38 1.00 18.88
CA VAL A 56 -0.75 0.11 18.60
C VAL A 56 -0.19 -1.18 18.02
N ASN A 57 -0.27 -2.27 18.77
CA ASN A 57 0.01 -3.59 18.23
C ASN A 57 -1.27 -4.12 17.56
N ILE A 58 -1.28 -4.18 16.25
CA ILE A 58 -2.45 -4.63 15.49
C ILE A 58 -2.84 -6.07 15.82
N GLN A 59 -1.91 -6.91 16.30
CA GLN A 59 -2.20 -8.29 16.70
C GLN A 59 -3.07 -8.35 17.96
N ASP A 60 -3.01 -7.33 18.82
CA ASP A 60 -3.79 -7.26 20.05
C ASP A 60 -5.22 -6.72 19.80
N ILE A 61 -5.49 -6.16 18.61
CA ILE A 61 -6.82 -5.69 18.22
C ILE A 61 -7.68 -6.91 17.83
N PRO A 62 -8.87 -7.08 18.45
CA PRO A 62 -9.74 -8.21 18.13
C PRO A 62 -10.14 -8.26 16.66
N LEU A 63 -9.94 -9.42 16.03
CA LEU A 63 -10.44 -9.69 14.70
C LEU A 63 -11.97 -9.75 14.74
N GLN A 64 -12.62 -9.01 13.86
CA GLN A 64 -14.06 -9.01 13.66
C GLN A 64 -14.38 -9.43 12.23
N LYS A 65 -15.61 -9.91 12.03
CA LYS A 65 -16.10 -10.30 10.71
C LYS A 65 -17.50 -9.79 10.49
N VAL A 66 -17.81 -9.41 9.27
CA VAL A 66 -19.14 -8.95 8.88
C VAL A 66 -19.49 -9.42 7.47
N ARG A 67 -20.77 -9.68 7.22
CA ARG A 67 -21.25 -10.04 5.90
C ARG A 67 -21.27 -8.81 4.98
N VAL A 68 -20.61 -8.92 3.82
CA VAL A 68 -20.59 -7.92 2.76
C VAL A 68 -20.88 -8.65 1.44
N GLY A 69 -22.05 -8.43 0.86
CA GLY A 69 -22.47 -9.14 -0.33
C GLY A 69 -22.35 -10.66 -0.20
N ASP A 70 -21.50 -11.26 -1.02
CA ASP A 70 -21.25 -12.71 -1.06
C ASP A 70 -20.05 -13.17 -0.21
N ILE A 71 -19.39 -12.25 0.50
CA ILE A 71 -18.22 -12.54 1.34
C ILE A 71 -18.48 -12.31 2.84
N GLU A 72 -17.70 -12.98 3.67
CA GLU A 72 -17.50 -12.65 5.08
C GLU A 72 -16.17 -11.90 5.22
N MET A 73 -16.27 -10.57 5.40
CA MET A 73 -15.10 -9.68 5.44
C MET A 73 -14.55 -9.57 6.85
N ALA A 74 -13.26 -9.80 6.99
CA ALA A 74 -12.51 -9.65 8.24
C ALA A 74 -11.92 -8.25 8.35
N TYR A 75 -12.07 -7.63 9.52
CA TYR A 75 -11.60 -6.29 9.80
C TYR A 75 -11.18 -6.11 11.25
N LYS A 76 -10.43 -5.04 11.49
CA LYS A 76 -10.11 -4.53 12.82
C LYS A 76 -10.44 -3.04 12.85
N MET A 77 -10.99 -2.56 13.98
CA MET A 77 -11.37 -1.17 14.18
C MET A 77 -10.89 -0.69 15.54
N PHE A 78 -10.18 0.43 15.58
CA PHE A 78 -9.57 0.98 16.79
C PHE A 78 -9.35 2.49 16.67
N GLY A 79 -8.95 3.14 17.77
CA GLY A 79 -8.82 4.59 17.83
C GLY A 79 -10.15 5.28 18.09
N LYS A 80 -10.19 6.61 17.96
CA LYS A 80 -11.35 7.46 18.17
C LYS A 80 -11.29 8.69 17.27
N GLY A 81 -12.42 9.15 16.80
CA GLY A 81 -12.58 10.31 15.93
C GLY A 81 -13.20 9.93 14.59
N ASP A 82 -13.04 10.80 13.58
CA ASP A 82 -13.61 10.59 12.25
C ASP A 82 -13.07 9.28 11.64
N PRO A 83 -13.90 8.49 10.95
CA PRO A 83 -13.45 7.23 10.37
C PRO A 83 -12.39 7.44 9.29
N ILE A 84 -11.39 6.55 9.26
CA ILE A 84 -10.44 6.42 8.16
C ILE A 84 -10.31 4.94 7.76
N ILE A 85 -10.59 4.64 6.49
CA ILE A 85 -10.53 3.29 5.92
C ILE A 85 -9.25 3.16 5.10
N LEU A 86 -8.50 2.07 5.33
CA LEU A 86 -7.21 1.82 4.72
C LEU A 86 -7.28 0.64 3.74
N HIS A 87 -7.02 0.91 2.44
CA HIS A 87 -6.86 -0.10 1.39
C HIS A 87 -5.39 -0.44 1.21
N ASN A 88 -5.04 -1.68 1.45
CA ASN A 88 -3.64 -2.14 1.38
C ASN A 88 -3.18 -2.45 -0.06
N GLY A 89 -1.88 -2.66 -0.22
CA GLY A 89 -1.26 -3.07 -1.47
C GLY A 89 -1.66 -4.47 -1.93
N ILE A 90 -1.14 -4.86 -3.09
CA ILE A 90 -1.40 -6.18 -3.66
C ILE A 90 -0.88 -7.29 -2.73
N ASN A 91 -1.69 -8.33 -2.53
CA ASN A 91 -1.39 -9.49 -1.69
C ASN A 91 -1.18 -9.18 -0.19
N ASP A 92 -1.45 -7.96 0.25
CA ASP A 92 -1.29 -7.56 1.64
C ASP A 92 -2.62 -7.62 2.39
N GLY A 93 -2.59 -8.23 3.57
CA GLY A 93 -3.68 -8.22 4.54
C GLY A 93 -3.57 -7.03 5.49
N MET A 94 -4.56 -6.89 6.37
CA MET A 94 -4.64 -5.79 7.34
C MET A 94 -3.45 -5.73 8.30
N ASP A 95 -2.77 -6.85 8.55
CA ASP A 95 -1.62 -6.93 9.45
C ASP A 95 -0.31 -6.41 8.81
N ALA A 96 -0.36 -6.00 7.55
CA ALA A 96 0.79 -5.47 6.82
C ALA A 96 1.03 -3.97 7.04
N TRP A 97 0.11 -3.26 7.66
CA TRP A 97 0.28 -1.85 7.99
C TRP A 97 1.30 -1.63 9.10
N ASP A 98 2.16 -0.63 8.95
CA ASP A 98 3.15 -0.27 9.96
C ASP A 98 2.48 0.22 11.25
N GLN A 99 2.98 -0.26 12.41
CA GLN A 99 2.40 0.03 13.72
C GLN A 99 2.54 1.51 14.12
N ALA A 100 3.63 2.18 13.72
CA ALA A 100 3.82 3.60 14.03
C ALA A 100 2.82 4.45 13.23
N LEU A 101 2.60 4.14 11.94
CA LEU A 101 1.56 4.78 11.13
C LEU A 101 0.17 4.56 11.74
N LEU A 102 -0.18 3.32 12.08
CA LEU A 102 -1.49 3.00 12.69
C LEU A 102 -1.69 3.71 14.02
N THR A 103 -0.66 3.75 14.87
CA THR A 103 -0.69 4.46 16.16
C THR A 103 -0.94 5.94 15.96
N ARG A 104 -0.28 6.53 14.98
CA ARG A 104 -0.43 7.94 14.66
C ARG A 104 -1.85 8.26 14.22
N LEU A 105 -2.39 7.51 13.28
CA LEU A 105 -3.77 7.71 12.80
C LEU A 105 -4.80 7.47 13.91
N ALA A 106 -4.62 6.43 14.73
CA ALA A 106 -5.54 6.07 15.81
C ALA A 106 -5.61 7.13 16.94
N SER A 107 -4.66 8.06 16.99
CA SER A 107 -4.67 9.15 17.98
C SER A 107 -5.85 10.11 17.77
N ASN A 108 -6.28 10.31 16.53
CA ASN A 108 -7.31 11.28 16.15
C ASN A 108 -8.43 10.71 15.27
N HIS A 109 -8.29 9.45 14.83
CA HIS A 109 -9.23 8.80 13.93
C HIS A 109 -9.67 7.43 14.44
N THR A 110 -10.89 7.03 14.07
CA THR A 110 -11.32 5.63 14.12
C THR A 110 -10.75 4.94 12.89
N VAL A 111 -9.68 4.16 13.08
CA VAL A 111 -8.97 3.45 12.01
C VAL A 111 -9.66 2.14 11.71
N ILE A 112 -10.00 1.90 10.45
CA ILE A 112 -10.57 0.66 9.94
C ILE A 112 -9.58 0.04 8.95
N VAL A 113 -9.04 -1.11 9.29
CA VAL A 113 -8.23 -1.95 8.43
C VAL A 113 -8.94 -3.27 8.19
N PHE A 114 -8.84 -3.82 6.99
CA PHE A 114 -9.53 -5.04 6.62
C PHE A 114 -8.73 -5.88 5.63
N ASP A 115 -9.05 -7.15 5.58
CA ASP A 115 -8.55 -8.05 4.53
C ASP A 115 -9.48 -7.93 3.34
N SER A 116 -8.94 -7.57 2.18
CA SER A 116 -9.71 -7.57 0.94
C SER A 116 -10.21 -8.97 0.60
N ARG A 117 -11.24 -9.07 -0.22
CA ARG A 117 -11.81 -10.33 -0.76
C ARG A 117 -10.71 -11.35 -1.09
N GLY A 118 -10.75 -12.53 -0.47
CA GLY A 118 -9.82 -13.63 -0.67
C GLY A 118 -8.42 -13.45 -0.07
N ILE A 119 -8.21 -12.40 0.72
CA ILE A 119 -6.96 -12.15 1.46
C ILE A 119 -7.17 -12.49 2.93
N GLY A 120 -6.15 -13.05 3.56
CA GLY A 120 -6.12 -13.28 5.00
C GLY A 120 -7.33 -14.05 5.52
N ASN A 121 -8.13 -13.39 6.32
CA ASN A 121 -9.30 -13.98 6.99
C ASN A 121 -10.63 -13.70 6.27
N THR A 122 -10.61 -13.01 5.12
CA THR A 122 -11.80 -12.71 4.31
C THR A 122 -12.04 -13.81 3.27
N THR A 123 -13.29 -14.22 3.11
CA THR A 123 -13.66 -15.23 2.12
C THR A 123 -13.52 -14.72 0.67
N VAL A 124 -13.41 -15.65 -0.30
CA VAL A 124 -13.20 -15.31 -1.72
C VAL A 124 -14.47 -14.77 -2.38
N GLY A 125 -15.63 -15.36 -2.05
CA GLY A 125 -16.89 -15.10 -2.74
C GLY A 125 -16.95 -15.73 -4.14
N THR A 126 -17.97 -15.38 -4.91
CA THR A 126 -18.25 -15.94 -6.25
C THR A 126 -18.27 -14.90 -7.36
N GLU A 127 -18.31 -13.62 -6.99
CA GLU A 127 -18.32 -12.51 -7.96
C GLU A 127 -16.97 -12.39 -8.70
N PRO A 128 -16.99 -12.05 -10.01
CA PRO A 128 -15.77 -11.84 -10.79
C PRO A 128 -14.88 -10.74 -10.20
N TYR A 129 -13.66 -11.09 -9.86
CA TYR A 129 -12.72 -10.20 -9.21
C TYR A 129 -12.35 -9.00 -10.09
N SER A 130 -12.50 -7.79 -9.57
CA SER A 130 -12.15 -6.53 -10.25
C SER A 130 -11.93 -5.40 -9.24
N ILE A 131 -11.26 -4.32 -9.67
CA ILE A 131 -11.10 -3.10 -8.84
C ILE A 131 -12.48 -2.49 -8.51
N GLN A 132 -13.44 -2.54 -9.45
CA GLN A 132 -14.81 -2.09 -9.21
C GLN A 132 -15.48 -2.89 -8.08
N LEU A 133 -15.31 -4.22 -8.07
CA LEU A 133 -15.86 -5.08 -7.03
C LEU A 133 -15.25 -4.75 -5.66
N LEU A 134 -13.94 -4.51 -5.59
CA LEU A 134 -13.28 -4.11 -4.33
C LEU A 134 -13.80 -2.76 -3.81
N GLY A 135 -14.10 -1.82 -4.70
CA GLY A 135 -14.76 -0.56 -4.33
C GLY A 135 -16.16 -0.78 -3.76
N ASN A 136 -16.94 -1.67 -4.37
CA ASN A 136 -18.27 -2.03 -3.88
C ASN A 136 -18.21 -2.78 -2.54
N ASP A 137 -17.23 -3.65 -2.35
CA ASP A 137 -16.97 -4.33 -1.06
C ASP A 137 -16.69 -3.32 0.05
N THR A 138 -15.94 -2.24 -0.26
CA THR A 138 -15.68 -1.15 0.68
C THR A 138 -16.97 -0.42 1.08
N ALA A 139 -17.84 -0.11 0.11
CA ALA A 139 -19.15 0.48 0.38
C ALA A 139 -19.99 -0.44 1.27
N GLY A 140 -20.02 -1.73 0.97
CA GLY A 140 -20.74 -2.73 1.76
C GLY A 140 -20.18 -2.88 3.18
N LEU A 141 -18.85 -2.78 3.37
CA LEU A 141 -18.23 -2.75 4.70
C LEU A 141 -18.71 -1.53 5.50
N MET A 142 -18.70 -0.34 4.90
CA MET A 142 -19.20 0.88 5.55
C MET A 142 -20.66 0.75 5.96
N ASP A 143 -21.52 0.22 5.08
CA ASP A 143 -22.93 0.01 5.37
C ASP A 143 -23.13 -0.95 6.54
N ALA A 144 -22.41 -2.06 6.55
CA ALA A 144 -22.47 -3.06 7.62
C ALA A 144 -21.97 -2.49 8.97
N LEU A 145 -20.99 -1.59 8.95
CA LEU A 145 -20.47 -0.89 10.14
C LEU A 145 -21.25 0.38 10.49
N LYS A 146 -22.27 0.76 9.71
CA LYS A 146 -23.07 1.98 9.86
C LYS A 146 -22.24 3.26 9.79
N ILE A 147 -21.20 3.24 8.97
CA ILE A 147 -20.35 4.39 8.69
C ILE A 147 -20.93 5.11 7.47
N GLN A 148 -21.39 6.34 7.67
CA GLN A 148 -22.02 7.14 6.61
C GLN A 148 -20.96 7.68 5.64
N GLU A 149 -19.88 8.23 6.18
CA GLU A 149 -18.82 8.90 5.45
C GLU A 149 -17.47 8.62 6.14
N ALA A 150 -16.40 8.49 5.37
CA ALA A 150 -15.05 8.23 5.89
C ALA A 150 -13.96 8.90 5.04
N ASN A 151 -12.83 9.20 5.66
CA ASN A 151 -11.58 9.42 4.94
C ASN A 151 -11.12 8.09 4.34
N VAL A 152 -10.64 8.09 3.10
CA VAL A 152 -10.21 6.86 2.43
C VAL A 152 -8.76 6.95 2.01
N LEU A 153 -7.97 5.98 2.44
CA LEU A 153 -6.54 5.90 2.18
C LEU A 153 -6.23 4.64 1.38
N GLY A 154 -5.50 4.78 0.29
CA GLY A 154 -4.97 3.66 -0.48
C GLY A 154 -3.46 3.71 -0.60
N TYR A 155 -2.84 2.54 -0.52
CA TYR A 155 -1.42 2.33 -0.77
C TYR A 155 -1.22 1.35 -1.92
N SER A 156 -0.33 1.68 -2.88
CA SER A 156 -0.02 0.82 -4.03
C SER A 156 -1.30 0.41 -4.79
N MET A 157 -1.59 -0.89 -4.97
CA MET A 157 -2.83 -1.37 -5.59
C MET A 157 -4.09 -0.90 -4.82
N GLY A 158 -4.00 -0.69 -3.50
CA GLY A 158 -5.10 -0.12 -2.72
C GLY A 158 -5.52 1.26 -3.20
N THR A 159 -4.63 2.01 -3.85
CA THR A 159 -4.99 3.31 -4.45
C THR A 159 -5.99 3.16 -5.60
N PHE A 160 -5.96 2.04 -6.33
CA PHE A 160 -6.92 1.75 -7.41
C PHE A 160 -8.31 1.55 -6.84
N THR A 161 -8.40 0.75 -5.76
CA THR A 161 -9.65 0.54 -5.01
C THR A 161 -10.17 1.85 -4.42
N THR A 162 -9.30 2.65 -3.78
CA THR A 162 -9.66 3.94 -3.18
C THR A 162 -10.22 4.91 -4.23
N GLN A 163 -9.57 5.05 -5.37
CA GLN A 163 -10.02 5.91 -6.46
C GLN A 163 -11.35 5.42 -7.04
N GLN A 164 -11.46 4.12 -7.32
CA GLN A 164 -12.69 3.54 -7.84
C GLN A 164 -13.86 3.71 -6.86
N PHE A 165 -13.62 3.47 -5.58
CA PHE A 165 -14.61 3.68 -4.52
C PHE A 165 -15.07 5.15 -4.47
N ALA A 166 -14.14 6.10 -4.46
CA ALA A 166 -14.45 7.52 -4.40
C ALA A 166 -15.28 8.00 -5.61
N ILE A 167 -15.02 7.45 -6.81
CA ILE A 167 -15.77 7.78 -8.01
C ILE A 167 -17.17 7.20 -7.99
N THR A 168 -17.35 5.97 -7.50
CA THR A 168 -18.64 5.27 -7.55
C THR A 168 -19.52 5.55 -6.33
N HIS A 169 -18.93 5.95 -5.21
CA HIS A 169 -19.62 6.23 -3.94
C HIS A 169 -19.15 7.57 -3.31
N PRO A 170 -19.21 8.69 -4.04
CA PRO A 170 -18.65 9.98 -3.58
C PRO A 170 -19.33 10.52 -2.34
N ASP A 171 -20.58 10.12 -2.08
CA ASP A 171 -21.36 10.43 -0.88
C ASP A 171 -20.83 9.75 0.40
N LYS A 172 -20.02 8.70 0.24
CA LYS A 172 -19.40 7.99 1.37
C LYS A 172 -17.97 8.46 1.69
N VAL A 173 -17.45 9.46 0.96
CA VAL A 173 -16.04 9.88 1.05
C VAL A 173 -15.91 11.30 1.58
N SER A 174 -15.21 11.49 2.69
CA SER A 174 -14.87 12.81 3.26
C SER A 174 -13.61 13.39 2.59
N SER A 175 -12.57 12.58 2.44
CA SER A 175 -11.31 12.94 1.77
C SER A 175 -10.63 11.71 1.16
N ILE A 176 -9.72 11.93 0.22
CA ILE A 176 -9.02 10.89 -0.54
C ILE A 176 -7.52 11.02 -0.27
N ILE A 177 -6.85 9.90 0.07
CA ILE A 177 -5.41 9.84 0.27
C ILE A 177 -4.84 8.73 -0.61
N ILE A 178 -3.94 9.09 -1.53
CA ILE A 178 -3.31 8.20 -2.51
C ILE A 178 -1.82 8.14 -2.19
N ILE A 179 -1.31 6.95 -1.86
CA ILE A 179 0.11 6.73 -1.57
C ILE A 179 0.71 5.75 -2.58
N ALA A 180 1.69 6.19 -3.35
CA ALA A 180 2.44 5.38 -4.32
C ALA A 180 1.54 4.68 -5.36
N GLY A 181 0.61 5.43 -5.98
CA GLY A 181 -0.36 4.92 -6.94
C GLY A 181 -0.39 5.65 -8.28
N SER A 182 -1.31 5.21 -9.15
CA SER A 182 -1.61 5.84 -10.44
C SER A 182 -3.11 5.90 -10.69
N CYS A 183 -3.56 6.81 -11.55
CA CYS A 183 -4.95 6.84 -12.00
C CYS A 183 -5.25 5.90 -13.19
N GLY A 184 -4.27 5.08 -13.57
CA GLY A 184 -4.41 4.05 -14.60
C GLY A 184 -4.68 4.55 -16.01
N GLY A 185 -5.03 3.64 -16.91
CA GLY A 185 -5.45 3.92 -18.27
C GLY A 185 -4.40 4.66 -19.12
N LYS A 186 -4.89 5.45 -20.09
CA LYS A 186 -4.05 6.21 -21.04
C LYS A 186 -3.13 7.23 -20.36
N ASP A 187 -3.58 7.83 -19.26
CA ASP A 187 -2.86 8.89 -18.55
C ASP A 187 -1.81 8.34 -17.56
N GLY A 188 -1.96 7.13 -17.08
CA GLY A 188 -0.99 6.50 -16.18
C GLY A 188 0.39 6.39 -16.83
N ILE A 189 1.45 6.65 -16.08
CA ILE A 189 2.82 6.43 -16.54
C ILE A 189 3.18 4.95 -16.37
N PRO A 190 3.68 4.25 -17.40
CA PRO A 190 3.97 2.82 -17.32
C PRO A 190 5.14 2.54 -16.36
N LYS A 191 5.22 1.30 -15.89
CA LYS A 191 6.35 0.80 -15.10
C LYS A 191 7.67 0.99 -15.83
N PRO A 192 8.77 1.28 -15.11
CA PRO A 192 10.11 1.36 -15.72
C PRO A 192 10.48 0.06 -16.44
N ALA A 193 11.12 0.20 -17.62
CA ALA A 193 11.52 -0.97 -18.40
C ALA A 193 12.50 -1.88 -17.63
N GLU A 194 13.38 -1.30 -16.82
CA GLU A 194 14.31 -2.01 -15.95
C GLU A 194 13.59 -2.83 -14.89
N PHE A 195 12.54 -2.28 -14.28
CA PHE A 195 11.71 -3.02 -13.32
C PHE A 195 10.95 -4.16 -14.00
N LEU A 196 10.38 -3.94 -15.18
CA LEU A 196 9.73 -5.01 -15.96
C LEU A 196 10.70 -6.13 -16.34
N LYS A 197 11.93 -5.77 -16.69
CA LYS A 197 12.99 -6.75 -16.97
C LYS A 197 13.35 -7.55 -15.71
N LEU A 198 13.57 -6.87 -14.59
CA LEU A 198 13.86 -7.50 -13.30
C LEU A 198 12.76 -8.49 -12.92
N GLN A 199 11.49 -8.07 -13.00
CA GLN A 199 10.35 -8.94 -12.76
C GLN A 199 10.40 -10.19 -13.65
N LYS A 200 10.63 -10.04 -14.94
CA LYS A 200 10.71 -11.16 -15.91
C LYS A 200 11.86 -12.11 -15.58
N ASP A 201 13.03 -11.58 -15.26
CA ASP A 201 14.23 -12.38 -14.93
C ASP A 201 13.98 -13.20 -13.65
N MET A 202 13.35 -12.59 -12.65
CA MET A 202 12.97 -13.27 -11.41
C MET A 202 11.92 -14.37 -11.66
N THR A 203 10.91 -14.10 -12.52
CA THR A 203 9.95 -15.11 -12.95
C THR A 203 10.62 -16.32 -13.54
N ASN A 204 11.52 -16.10 -14.50
CA ASN A 204 12.21 -17.18 -15.17
C ASN A 204 13.05 -18.01 -14.19
N LYS A 205 13.76 -17.37 -13.25
CA LYS A 205 14.53 -18.07 -12.21
C LYS A 205 13.63 -18.97 -11.37
N THR A 206 12.52 -18.44 -10.89
CA THR A 206 11.60 -19.18 -10.06
C THR A 206 10.93 -20.34 -10.81
N HIS A 207 10.46 -20.07 -12.04
CA HIS A 207 9.82 -21.10 -12.86
C HIS A 207 10.75 -22.29 -13.16
N ASN A 208 12.04 -22.03 -13.29
CA ASN A 208 13.06 -23.05 -13.55
C ASN A 208 13.75 -23.56 -12.28
N ASN A 209 13.25 -23.26 -11.09
CA ASN A 209 13.86 -23.59 -9.79
C ASN A 209 15.33 -23.13 -9.66
N ILE A 210 15.67 -22.00 -10.30
CA ILE A 210 16.98 -21.38 -10.17
C ILE A 210 17.03 -20.57 -8.88
N THR A 211 18.05 -20.77 -8.08
CA THR A 211 18.23 -20.04 -6.81
C THR A 211 18.36 -18.54 -7.06
N VAL A 212 17.61 -17.75 -6.29
CA VAL A 212 17.73 -16.28 -6.26
C VAL A 212 19.06 -15.92 -5.59
N SER A 213 19.91 -15.21 -6.30
CA SER A 213 21.20 -14.77 -5.77
C SER A 213 21.06 -13.56 -4.84
N GLN A 214 22.14 -13.26 -4.09
CA GLN A 214 22.20 -12.03 -3.28
C GLN A 214 22.06 -10.77 -4.16
N GLU A 215 22.57 -10.78 -5.39
CA GLU A 215 22.45 -9.66 -6.34
C GLU A 215 21.00 -9.48 -6.80
N ASP A 216 20.31 -10.57 -7.12
CA ASP A 216 18.89 -10.54 -7.47
C ASP A 216 18.05 -9.94 -6.35
N TYR A 217 18.30 -10.41 -5.11
CA TYR A 217 17.61 -9.89 -3.93
C TYR A 217 17.86 -8.40 -3.76
N LYS A 218 19.13 -7.98 -3.82
CA LYS A 218 19.51 -6.56 -3.75
C LYS A 218 18.81 -5.72 -4.81
N ALA A 219 18.73 -6.23 -6.06
CA ALA A 219 18.04 -5.53 -7.13
C ALA A 219 16.54 -5.36 -6.85
N LEU A 220 15.86 -6.41 -6.37
CA LEU A 220 14.43 -6.35 -5.98
C LEU A 220 14.19 -5.36 -4.84
N VAL A 221 15.00 -5.45 -3.79
CA VAL A 221 14.86 -4.58 -2.61
C VAL A 221 15.17 -3.13 -2.98
N THR A 222 16.21 -2.90 -3.82
CA THR A 222 16.53 -1.54 -4.31
C THR A 222 15.39 -0.96 -5.15
N ALA A 223 14.76 -1.76 -6.00
CA ALA A 223 13.60 -1.30 -6.76
C ALA A 223 12.40 -0.92 -5.87
N SER A 224 12.27 -1.57 -4.71
CA SER A 224 11.18 -1.35 -3.76
C SER A 224 11.45 -0.25 -2.75
N LEU A 225 12.67 -0.22 -2.20
CA LEU A 225 13.04 0.73 -1.15
C LEU A 225 13.74 1.99 -1.69
N GLY A 226 14.17 1.97 -2.94
CA GLY A 226 14.96 3.03 -3.53
C GLY A 226 16.45 2.95 -3.19
N SER A 227 17.29 3.46 -4.09
CA SER A 227 18.74 3.46 -3.94
C SER A 227 19.24 4.36 -2.82
N GLY A 228 18.54 5.48 -2.59
CA GLY A 228 18.82 6.41 -1.51
C GLY A 228 18.64 5.78 -0.14
N TRP A 229 17.52 5.06 0.05
CA TRP A 229 17.28 4.31 1.29
C TRP A 229 18.33 3.22 1.52
N ILE A 230 18.61 2.39 0.52
CA ILE A 230 19.60 1.30 0.63
C ILE A 230 21.00 1.83 0.96
N LYS A 231 21.34 3.02 0.49
CA LYS A 231 22.63 3.65 0.84
C LYS A 231 22.72 4.00 2.33
N LEU A 232 21.61 4.38 2.95
CA LEU A 232 21.52 4.71 4.38
C LEU A 232 21.28 3.45 5.25
N HIS A 233 20.63 2.42 4.68
CA HIS A 233 20.22 1.18 5.33
C HIS A 233 20.71 -0.04 4.55
N PRO A 234 22.03 -0.26 4.42
CA PRO A 234 22.59 -1.35 3.60
C PRO A 234 22.18 -2.75 4.09
N GLU A 235 21.85 -2.89 5.37
CA GLU A 235 21.31 -4.12 5.97
C GLU A 235 20.02 -4.57 5.31
N SER A 236 19.19 -3.65 4.81
CA SER A 236 17.95 -3.95 4.10
C SER A 236 18.16 -4.72 2.80
N ALA A 237 19.36 -4.66 2.21
CA ALA A 237 19.71 -5.34 0.98
C ALA A 237 20.37 -6.72 1.19
N VAL A 238 20.43 -7.20 2.44
CA VAL A 238 20.98 -8.50 2.78
C VAL A 238 19.88 -9.54 2.90
N ILE A 239 20.01 -10.69 2.27
CA ILE A 239 19.05 -11.79 2.39
C ILE A 239 18.99 -12.23 3.86
N PRO A 240 17.84 -12.17 4.52
CA PRO A 240 17.71 -12.66 5.87
C PRO A 240 17.98 -14.17 5.97
N ALA A 241 18.73 -14.61 6.96
CA ALA A 241 19.17 -16.00 7.09
C ALA A 241 18.02 -17.04 7.11
N ASN A 242 16.83 -16.62 7.56
CA ASN A 242 15.63 -17.46 7.65
C ASN A 242 14.56 -17.07 6.61
N SER A 243 14.92 -16.29 5.59
CA SER A 243 13.94 -15.88 4.59
C SER A 243 13.59 -17.04 3.66
N SER A 244 12.32 -17.41 3.63
CA SER A 244 11.74 -18.16 2.52
C SER A 244 11.53 -17.18 1.36
N LEU A 245 12.57 -16.90 0.59
CA LEU A 245 12.55 -15.96 -0.53
C LEU A 245 11.52 -16.31 -1.62
N LEU A 246 10.96 -17.49 -1.56
CA LEU A 246 10.09 -18.06 -2.61
C LEU A 246 8.78 -18.63 -2.04
N GLY A 247 8.52 -18.41 -0.73
CA GLY A 247 7.28 -18.84 -0.12
C GLY A 247 6.12 -17.92 -0.49
N SER A 248 5.03 -18.49 -0.97
CA SER A 248 3.73 -17.80 -0.98
C SER A 248 3.40 -17.39 0.45
N LYS A 249 2.86 -16.18 0.65
CA LYS A 249 2.29 -15.82 1.97
C LYS A 249 1.32 -16.93 2.39
N PRO A 250 1.39 -17.44 3.63
CA PRO A 250 0.45 -18.44 4.09
C PRO A 250 -0.99 -17.95 3.88
N GLY A 251 -1.84 -18.79 3.26
CA GLY A 251 -3.25 -18.48 3.06
C GLY A 251 -3.63 -17.84 1.72
N LEU A 252 -2.68 -17.46 0.85
CA LEU A 252 -3.00 -16.97 -0.49
C LEU A 252 -3.02 -18.12 -1.50
N SER A 253 -4.16 -18.32 -2.18
CA SER A 253 -4.25 -19.27 -3.29
C SER A 253 -3.62 -18.71 -4.57
N ALA A 254 -3.11 -19.58 -5.44
CA ALA A 254 -2.62 -19.19 -6.76
C ALA A 254 -3.70 -18.47 -7.59
N GLU A 255 -4.97 -18.85 -7.41
CA GLU A 255 -6.09 -18.19 -8.04
C GLU A 255 -6.26 -16.75 -7.58
N MET A 256 -6.15 -16.48 -6.28
CA MET A 256 -6.28 -15.13 -5.73
C MET A 256 -5.13 -14.23 -6.17
N LEU A 257 -3.90 -14.76 -6.17
CA LEU A 257 -2.73 -14.04 -6.72
C LEU A 257 -2.99 -13.64 -8.19
N ASN A 258 -3.55 -14.56 -8.99
CA ASN A 258 -3.95 -14.29 -10.37
C ASN A 258 -5.01 -13.20 -10.47
N ASN A 259 -6.02 -13.25 -9.64
CA ASN A 259 -7.13 -12.32 -9.67
C ASN A 259 -6.67 -10.89 -9.36
N GLN A 260 -5.88 -10.71 -8.32
CA GLN A 260 -5.33 -9.40 -7.97
C GLN A 260 -4.40 -8.83 -9.05
N ALA A 261 -3.48 -9.66 -9.57
CA ALA A 261 -2.58 -9.23 -10.63
C ALA A 261 -3.34 -8.83 -11.91
N ASN A 262 -4.34 -9.62 -12.32
CA ASN A 262 -5.18 -9.32 -13.49
C ASN A 262 -5.97 -8.01 -13.29
N ALA A 263 -6.50 -7.77 -12.10
CA ALA A 263 -7.21 -6.53 -11.79
C ALA A 263 -6.28 -5.32 -11.85
N GLY A 264 -5.06 -5.44 -11.29
CA GLY A 264 -4.03 -4.39 -11.37
C GLY A 264 -3.58 -4.09 -12.80
N TRP A 265 -3.37 -5.13 -13.61
CA TRP A 265 -3.02 -4.93 -15.04
C TRP A 265 -4.15 -4.33 -15.84
N GLY A 266 -5.40 -4.73 -15.56
CA GLY A 266 -6.57 -4.11 -16.16
C GLY A 266 -6.64 -2.62 -15.89
N TRP A 267 -6.31 -2.21 -14.64
CA TRP A 267 -6.24 -0.81 -14.25
C TRP A 267 -5.13 -0.04 -14.99
N GLU A 268 -3.95 -0.62 -15.11
CA GLU A 268 -2.79 -0.01 -15.78
C GLU A 268 -2.83 -0.10 -17.32
N ALA A 269 -3.77 -0.83 -17.89
CA ALA A 269 -3.88 -1.02 -19.34
C ALA A 269 -4.16 0.30 -20.08
N LYS A 270 -3.49 0.50 -21.23
CA LYS A 270 -3.59 1.73 -22.01
C LYS A 270 -4.82 1.85 -22.91
N ASN A 271 -5.64 0.82 -22.97
CA ASN A 271 -6.82 0.75 -23.84
C ASN A 271 -8.11 1.33 -23.25
N TRP A 272 -8.01 2.03 -22.13
CA TRP A 272 -9.12 2.76 -21.49
C TRP A 272 -8.69 4.15 -21.01
N SER A 273 -9.66 5.00 -20.63
CA SER A 273 -9.39 6.40 -20.29
C SER A 273 -8.56 6.61 -19.02
N GLY A 274 -8.58 5.65 -18.08
CA GLY A 274 -8.14 5.90 -16.70
C GLY A 274 -9.20 6.68 -15.92
N VAL A 275 -8.88 7.05 -14.69
CA VAL A 275 -9.82 7.73 -13.77
C VAL A 275 -9.37 9.14 -13.37
N CYS A 276 -8.27 9.66 -13.90
CA CYS A 276 -7.79 11.00 -13.55
C CYS A 276 -8.83 12.09 -13.77
N ASP A 277 -9.52 12.03 -14.94
CA ASP A 277 -10.53 13.02 -15.30
C ASP A 277 -11.82 12.87 -14.45
N ASP A 278 -12.09 11.67 -13.93
CA ASP A 278 -13.23 11.42 -13.04
C ASP A 278 -12.90 11.88 -11.62
N LEU A 279 -11.69 11.69 -11.14
CA LEU A 279 -11.23 12.24 -9.86
C LEU A 279 -11.35 13.76 -9.82
N ALA A 280 -11.04 14.44 -10.94
CA ALA A 280 -11.16 15.89 -11.04
C ALA A 280 -12.61 16.42 -10.91
N LYS A 281 -13.60 15.54 -11.08
CA LYS A 281 -15.04 15.88 -10.94
C LYS A 281 -15.55 15.65 -9.51
N ILE A 282 -14.76 14.97 -8.67
CA ILE A 282 -15.13 14.71 -7.27
C ILE A 282 -14.71 15.94 -6.45
N ASP A 283 -15.70 16.65 -5.91
CA ASP A 283 -15.44 17.79 -5.02
C ASP A 283 -15.07 17.32 -3.61
N LYS A 284 -13.96 16.59 -3.50
CA LYS A 284 -13.42 16.07 -2.24
C LYS A 284 -11.94 16.40 -2.14
N PRO A 285 -11.44 16.79 -0.94
CA PRO A 285 -10.03 17.01 -0.72
C PRO A 285 -9.19 15.79 -1.09
N LEU A 286 -8.07 16.00 -1.79
CA LEU A 286 -7.17 14.95 -2.23
C LEU A 286 -5.74 15.21 -1.77
N LEU A 287 -5.13 14.21 -1.13
CA LEU A 287 -3.71 14.16 -0.81
C LEU A 287 -3.04 13.06 -1.63
N VAL A 288 -1.95 13.38 -2.30
CA VAL A 288 -1.08 12.43 -3.02
C VAL A 288 0.29 12.42 -2.37
N ILE A 289 0.74 11.25 -1.92
CA ILE A 289 2.07 11.06 -1.32
C ILE A 289 2.87 10.09 -2.20
N THR A 290 4.12 10.42 -2.47
CA THR A 290 5.01 9.58 -3.27
C THR A 290 6.45 9.67 -2.81
N GLY A 291 7.21 8.59 -2.99
CA GLY A 291 8.67 8.57 -2.86
C GLY A 291 9.34 9.07 -4.14
N THR A 292 10.44 9.83 -3.99
CA THR A 292 11.18 10.31 -5.18
C THR A 292 12.03 9.23 -5.84
N ASP A 293 12.28 8.12 -5.14
CA ASP A 293 13.12 6.99 -5.59
C ASP A 293 12.31 5.68 -5.74
N ASP A 294 10.99 5.82 -5.97
CA ASP A 294 10.13 4.67 -6.26
C ASP A 294 10.34 4.22 -7.71
N ASN A 295 11.01 3.10 -7.87
CA ASN A 295 11.38 2.53 -9.15
C ASN A 295 10.48 1.34 -9.57
N GLN A 296 9.39 1.07 -8.84
CA GLN A 296 8.46 -0.02 -9.20
C GLN A 296 7.41 0.40 -10.22
N TYR A 297 6.75 1.55 -10.01
CA TYR A 297 5.55 1.94 -10.74
C TYR A 297 5.63 3.33 -11.35
N ASN A 298 6.79 4.00 -11.30
CA ASN A 298 6.90 5.44 -11.55
C ASN A 298 5.81 6.27 -10.79
N PRO A 299 5.50 5.95 -9.52
CA PRO A 299 4.43 6.64 -8.80
C PRO A 299 4.75 8.10 -8.58
N HIS A 300 6.03 8.48 -8.56
CA HIS A 300 6.43 9.88 -8.55
C HIS A 300 5.85 10.64 -9.75
N GLN A 301 6.01 10.12 -10.97
CA GLN A 301 5.47 10.72 -12.18
C GLN A 301 3.93 10.61 -12.22
N ASN A 302 3.37 9.46 -11.80
CA ASN A 302 1.93 9.28 -11.69
C ASN A 302 1.30 10.23 -10.67
N ALA A 303 1.97 10.51 -9.54
CA ALA A 303 1.53 11.48 -8.56
C ALA A 303 1.45 12.91 -9.14
N LEU A 304 2.43 13.30 -9.96
CA LEU A 304 2.39 14.56 -10.70
C LEU A 304 1.20 14.62 -11.67
N VAL A 305 0.91 13.53 -12.40
CA VAL A 305 -0.26 13.43 -13.28
C VAL A 305 -1.54 13.65 -12.50
N ILE A 306 -1.76 12.93 -11.40
CA ILE A 306 -2.95 13.04 -10.56
C ILE A 306 -3.09 14.48 -10.04
N ALA A 307 -2.05 15.01 -9.40
CA ALA A 307 -2.07 16.34 -8.81
C ALA A 307 -2.29 17.47 -9.86
N SER A 308 -1.80 17.29 -11.07
CA SER A 308 -2.02 18.26 -12.15
C SER A 308 -3.46 18.28 -12.69
N LYS A 309 -4.19 17.18 -12.54
CA LYS A 309 -5.55 17.03 -13.05
C LYS A 309 -6.63 17.36 -12.02
N VAL A 310 -6.33 17.19 -10.72
CA VAL A 310 -7.30 17.45 -9.64
C VAL A 310 -7.02 18.81 -8.99
N PRO A 311 -7.85 19.84 -9.23
CA PRO A 311 -7.66 21.16 -8.63
C PRO A 311 -7.65 21.12 -7.11
N GLY A 312 -6.66 21.78 -6.50
CA GLY A 312 -6.53 21.83 -5.05
C GLY A 312 -5.92 20.56 -4.41
N ALA A 313 -5.52 19.57 -5.19
CA ALA A 313 -4.84 18.39 -4.66
C ALA A 313 -3.51 18.77 -4.00
N TRP A 314 -3.27 18.22 -2.81
CA TRP A 314 -1.97 18.30 -2.17
C TRP A 314 -1.04 17.24 -2.74
N LEU A 315 0.20 17.62 -3.06
CA LEU A 315 1.24 16.70 -3.49
C LEU A 315 2.43 16.77 -2.54
N VAL A 316 2.77 15.65 -1.94
CA VAL A 316 3.93 15.52 -1.07
C VAL A 316 4.88 14.45 -1.63
N GLN A 317 6.15 14.84 -1.75
CA GLN A 317 7.22 13.98 -2.22
C GLN A 317 8.22 13.76 -1.08
N ILE A 318 8.43 12.51 -0.67
CA ILE A 318 9.44 12.17 0.34
C ILE A 318 10.72 11.79 -0.38
N LYS A 319 11.78 12.56 -0.11
CA LYS A 319 13.09 12.36 -0.72
C LYS A 319 13.67 11.00 -0.33
N ASP A 320 14.31 10.32 -1.28
CA ASP A 320 14.98 9.03 -1.12
C ASP A 320 14.05 7.88 -0.66
N ALA A 321 12.73 8.11 -0.59
CA ALA A 321 11.75 7.07 -0.34
C ALA A 321 11.47 6.28 -1.62
N GLY A 322 11.37 4.96 -1.48
CA GLY A 322 10.93 4.04 -2.53
C GLY A 322 9.43 3.76 -2.47
N HIS A 323 9.04 2.61 -3.06
CA HIS A 323 7.64 2.17 -3.08
C HIS A 323 7.10 1.88 -1.67
N ALA A 324 7.91 1.28 -0.82
CA ALA A 324 7.53 0.93 0.55
C ALA A 324 7.52 2.13 1.53
N ILE A 325 7.20 3.31 1.04
CA ILE A 325 7.21 4.60 1.76
C ILE A 325 6.47 4.56 3.10
N VAL A 326 5.36 3.82 3.20
CA VAL A 326 4.54 3.68 4.43
C VAL A 326 5.27 2.92 5.53
N ASN A 327 6.28 2.11 5.17
CA ASN A 327 7.11 1.35 6.10
C ASN A 327 8.47 2.02 6.32
N GLN A 328 8.97 2.77 5.33
CA GLN A 328 10.24 3.50 5.43
C GLN A 328 10.12 4.74 6.31
N TYR A 329 9.01 5.48 6.16
CA TYR A 329 8.76 6.77 6.78
C TYR A 329 7.37 6.83 7.45
N PRO A 330 7.00 5.86 8.32
CA PRO A 330 5.64 5.75 8.86
C PRO A 330 5.22 6.98 9.67
N GLU A 331 6.14 7.54 10.45
CA GLU A 331 5.89 8.74 11.27
C GLU A 331 5.68 10.00 10.42
N GLU A 332 6.51 10.19 9.39
CA GLU A 332 6.42 11.31 8.46
C GLU A 332 5.14 11.23 7.63
N VAL A 333 4.84 10.05 7.09
CA VAL A 333 3.60 9.80 6.35
C VAL A 333 2.39 10.07 7.24
N GLY A 334 2.41 9.57 8.48
CA GLY A 334 1.33 9.82 9.43
C GLY A 334 1.15 11.31 9.74
N LYS A 335 2.24 12.07 9.97
CA LYS A 335 2.19 13.53 10.19
C LYS A 335 1.63 14.29 9.00
N ILE A 336 2.01 13.91 7.78
CA ILE A 336 1.50 14.50 6.54
C ILE A 336 0.00 14.29 6.45
N ILE A 337 -0.48 13.06 6.67
CA ILE A 337 -1.91 12.72 6.64
C ILE A 337 -2.67 13.52 7.69
N GLU A 338 -2.21 13.56 8.92
CA GLU A 338 -2.85 14.30 10.01
C GLU A 338 -2.92 15.81 9.71
N THR A 339 -1.84 16.38 9.17
CA THR A 339 -1.82 17.80 8.78
C THR A 339 -2.86 18.09 7.70
N PHE A 340 -2.92 17.23 6.67
CA PHE A 340 -3.92 17.36 5.61
C PHE A 340 -5.34 17.26 6.19
N LEU A 341 -5.66 16.19 6.92
CA LEU A 341 -7.00 15.95 7.47
C LEU A 341 -7.45 17.05 8.43
N SER A 342 -6.53 17.65 9.19
CA SER A 342 -6.87 18.77 10.08
C SER A 342 -7.15 20.08 9.34
N THR A 343 -6.64 20.22 8.11
CA THR A 343 -6.76 21.45 7.30
C THR A 343 -8.03 21.45 6.44
N VAL A 344 -8.52 20.28 6.03
CA VAL A 344 -9.64 20.13 5.08
C VAL A 344 -10.97 19.81 5.74
N LYS A 345 -11.05 19.93 7.06
CA LYS A 345 -12.29 19.77 7.86
C LYS A 345 -13.28 20.88 7.63
#